data_c616db7679f57f89c4900ce042866f90
#
_entry.id   c616db7679f57f89c4900ce042866f90
#
_cell.length_a   1.000
_cell.length_b   1.000
_cell.length_c   1.000
_cell.angle_alpha   90.00
_cell.angle_beta   90.00
_cell.angle_gamma   90.00
#
_symmetry.space_group_name_H-M   'P 1'
#
loop_
_entity.id
_entity.type
_entity.pdbx_description
1 polymer ?
#
loop_
_entity_poly.entity_id
_entity_poly.type
_entity_poly.pdbx_seq_one_letter_code
_entity_poly.pdbx_strand_id
1 'polypeptide(L)'
;MSDSAILQFGTGRLLQAHVDLMVSEALAAGEAIGTIAAVQTTGSASALARVRALRAGGGYPVRLKGLVDGRPSEREVQVTSVVRAFDAAGEWEAVEALALGVQAIVSNTADRGYELDPADRPEDRVPRSFPAKLLKLLHARWRHRAEPVTLFPCELISRNGEVLRGVVAGLAAEWGLEPAFRAWIEQRCIWACSLIDRIVAEALDPIGAVAEPYALWAIEDAPGLRPVCRHPDLVVTADLARYERLKLFILNLGHTWLAERWLLDWRPPEETVLEALSDADLAASVDRLYAEEVLPVFVALGMGDAAIAYRRTTLERFCNPFLRHRLSDIAANHEAKKQRRFAALVQLAETVAPGLRQPVLRTALGSGAARAD
;
A
#
# COMPACT_ATOMS: atom_id res chain seq x y z
N MET A 1 -27.11 3.14 16.38
CA MET A 1 -25.79 2.64 15.93
C MET A 1 -25.44 3.46 14.71
N SER A 2 -24.33 4.23 14.73
CA SER A 2 -23.94 5.00 13.57
C SER A 2 -23.63 4.01 12.43
N ASP A 3 -24.27 4.20 11.28
CA ASP A 3 -23.95 3.41 10.08
C ASP A 3 -22.50 3.66 9.71
N SER A 4 -21.75 2.58 9.41
CA SER A 4 -20.37 2.72 8.96
C SER A 4 -20.34 3.50 7.66
N ALA A 5 -19.49 4.54 7.57
CA ALA A 5 -19.36 5.36 6.38
C ALA A 5 -18.34 4.80 5.39
N ILE A 6 -17.49 3.87 5.84
CA ILE A 6 -16.39 3.28 5.07
C ILE A 6 -16.59 1.77 5.00
N LEU A 7 -16.61 1.23 3.78
CA LEU A 7 -16.55 -0.21 3.52
C LEU A 7 -15.10 -0.56 3.15
N GLN A 8 -14.50 -1.52 3.85
CA GLN A 8 -13.11 -1.87 3.66
C GLN A 8 -12.93 -3.32 3.22
N PHE A 9 -12.28 -3.55 2.09
CA PHE A 9 -11.90 -4.87 1.63
C PHE A 9 -10.46 -5.21 2.07
N GLY A 10 -10.36 -6.15 2.96
CA GLY A 10 -9.13 -6.60 3.60
C GLY A 10 -9.15 -6.39 5.11
N THR A 11 -8.58 -7.35 5.82
CA THR A 11 -8.40 -7.33 7.29
C THR A 11 -6.93 -7.57 7.64
N GLY A 12 -6.02 -7.34 6.69
CA GLY A 12 -4.59 -7.60 6.85
C GLY A 12 -3.89 -6.56 7.74
N ARG A 13 -2.73 -6.96 8.29
CA ARG A 13 -1.92 -6.12 9.19
C ARG A 13 -1.58 -4.74 8.63
N LEU A 14 -1.47 -4.61 7.29
CA LEU A 14 -1.16 -3.32 6.66
C LEU A 14 -2.31 -2.32 6.86
N LEU A 15 -3.56 -2.70 6.56
CA LEU A 15 -4.72 -1.83 6.82
C LEU A 15 -4.87 -1.53 8.30
N GLN A 16 -4.69 -2.54 9.17
CA GLN A 16 -4.77 -2.38 10.62
C GLN A 16 -3.83 -1.29 11.16
N ALA A 17 -2.57 -1.33 10.71
CA ALA A 17 -1.54 -0.38 11.15
C ALA A 17 -1.49 0.90 10.31
N HIS A 18 -2.31 1.06 9.30
CA HIS A 18 -2.30 2.22 8.40
C HIS A 18 -3.66 2.91 8.37
N VAL A 19 -4.57 2.48 7.50
CA VAL A 19 -5.88 3.14 7.30
C VAL A 19 -6.71 3.07 8.57
N ASP A 20 -6.83 1.89 9.20
CA ASP A 20 -7.64 1.71 10.39
C ASP A 20 -7.14 2.56 11.56
N LEU A 21 -5.80 2.64 11.72
CA LEU A 21 -5.17 3.47 12.74
C LEU A 21 -5.42 4.96 12.48
N MET A 22 -5.17 5.44 11.24
CA MET A 22 -5.41 6.85 10.89
C MET A 22 -6.86 7.26 11.10
N VAL A 23 -7.81 6.42 10.66
CA VAL A 23 -9.24 6.67 10.88
C VAL A 23 -9.58 6.64 12.38
N SER A 24 -8.96 5.76 13.17
CA SER A 24 -9.17 5.68 14.62
C SER A 24 -8.71 6.95 15.34
N GLU A 25 -7.51 7.44 15.03
CA GLU A 25 -6.98 8.69 15.59
C GLU A 25 -7.82 9.90 15.15
N ALA A 26 -8.22 9.94 13.88
CA ALA A 26 -9.08 10.99 13.34
C ALA A 26 -10.51 10.98 13.93
N LEU A 27 -11.07 9.80 14.21
CA LEU A 27 -12.38 9.69 14.90
C LEU A 27 -12.30 10.30 16.30
N ALA A 28 -11.23 10.03 17.02
CA ALA A 28 -11.01 10.61 18.36
C ALA A 28 -10.88 12.15 18.31
N ALA A 29 -10.39 12.70 17.20
CA ALA A 29 -10.28 14.13 16.93
C ALA A 29 -11.54 14.75 16.28
N GLY A 30 -12.54 13.98 15.89
CA GLY A 30 -13.71 14.45 15.14
C GLY A 30 -13.43 14.77 13.67
N GLU A 31 -12.37 14.19 13.10
CA GLU A 31 -11.83 14.50 11.78
C GLU A 31 -12.00 13.35 10.75
N ALA A 32 -12.81 12.34 11.06
CA ALA A 32 -13.12 11.25 10.13
C ALA A 32 -14.59 11.31 9.66
N ILE A 33 -14.84 10.80 8.44
CA ILE A 33 -16.20 10.74 7.88
C ILE A 33 -17.10 9.73 8.61
N GLY A 34 -16.50 8.78 9.34
CA GLY A 34 -17.21 7.77 10.14
C GLY A 34 -16.36 6.50 10.34
N THR A 35 -17.01 5.47 10.86
CA THR A 35 -16.38 4.19 11.20
C THR A 35 -16.25 3.26 10.00
N ILE A 36 -15.48 2.19 10.17
CA ILE A 36 -15.17 1.19 9.15
C ILE A 36 -16.00 -0.09 9.38
N ALA A 37 -16.54 -0.62 8.29
CA ALA A 37 -17.01 -1.99 8.18
C ALA A 37 -16.02 -2.80 7.32
N ALA A 38 -15.31 -3.73 7.92
CA ALA A 38 -14.29 -4.53 7.24
C ALA A 38 -14.89 -5.81 6.64
N VAL A 39 -14.45 -6.14 5.42
CA VAL A 39 -14.87 -7.34 4.67
C VAL A 39 -13.67 -8.22 4.41
N GLN A 40 -13.71 -9.42 4.93
CA GLN A 40 -12.75 -10.49 4.65
C GLN A 40 -13.18 -11.26 3.41
N THR A 41 -12.29 -11.38 2.43
CA THR A 41 -12.58 -12.02 1.13
C THR A 41 -11.98 -13.42 0.97
N THR A 42 -11.07 -13.82 1.85
CA THR A 42 -10.42 -15.13 1.83
C THR A 42 -10.89 -15.99 3.02
N GLY A 43 -11.12 -17.28 2.79
CA GLY A 43 -11.68 -18.20 3.78
C GLY A 43 -10.65 -18.91 4.66
N SER A 44 -9.40 -18.43 4.80
CA SER A 44 -8.41 -19.10 5.65
C SER A 44 -8.80 -19.03 7.14
N ALA A 45 -8.39 -20.03 7.93
CA ALA A 45 -8.69 -20.08 9.35
C ALA A 45 -8.21 -18.82 10.11
N SER A 46 -7.02 -18.32 9.77
CA SER A 46 -6.48 -17.07 10.35
C SER A 46 -7.28 -15.84 9.95
N ALA A 47 -7.78 -15.78 8.71
CA ALA A 47 -8.64 -14.70 8.24
C ALA A 47 -9.98 -14.66 8.99
N LEU A 48 -10.61 -15.81 9.18
CA LEU A 48 -11.85 -15.94 9.95
C LEU A 48 -11.63 -15.67 11.46
N ALA A 49 -10.46 -15.99 12.00
CA ALA A 49 -10.10 -15.62 13.38
C ALA A 49 -10.05 -14.09 13.54
N ARG A 50 -9.48 -13.35 12.58
CA ARG A 50 -9.49 -11.89 12.60
C ARG A 50 -10.89 -11.30 12.54
N VAL A 51 -11.78 -11.86 11.70
CA VAL A 51 -13.19 -11.42 11.66
C VAL A 51 -13.85 -11.60 13.01
N ARG A 52 -13.64 -12.77 13.67
CA ARG A 52 -14.17 -13.00 15.02
C ARG A 52 -13.64 -12.01 16.05
N ALA A 53 -12.34 -11.73 16.01
CA ALA A 53 -11.69 -10.78 16.92
C ALA A 53 -12.24 -9.35 16.72
N LEU A 54 -12.39 -8.91 15.47
CA LEU A 54 -13.02 -7.61 15.17
C LEU A 54 -14.46 -7.50 15.69
N ARG A 55 -15.23 -8.59 15.59
CA ARG A 55 -16.62 -8.64 16.08
C ARG A 55 -16.75 -8.65 17.61
N ALA A 56 -15.72 -9.13 18.30
CA ALA A 56 -15.72 -9.12 19.75
C ALA A 56 -15.75 -7.69 20.32
N GLY A 57 -15.39 -6.70 19.51
CA GLY A 57 -15.38 -5.29 19.92
C GLY A 57 -14.18 -4.92 20.79
N GLY A 58 -14.16 -3.66 21.27
CA GLY A 58 -13.09 -3.16 22.12
C GLY A 58 -11.83 -2.71 21.35
N GLY A 59 -11.79 -2.90 20.03
CA GLY A 59 -10.64 -2.55 19.20
C GLY A 59 -9.48 -3.54 19.31
N TYR A 60 -8.32 -3.14 18.82
CA TYR A 60 -7.10 -3.97 18.82
C TYR A 60 -5.83 -3.12 18.90
N PRO A 61 -4.71 -3.67 19.43
CA PRO A 61 -3.47 -2.91 19.58
C PRO A 61 -2.70 -2.80 18.27
N VAL A 62 -2.17 -1.62 18.01
CA VAL A 62 -1.09 -1.37 17.04
C VAL A 62 0.11 -0.81 17.80
N ARG A 63 1.22 -1.52 17.77
CA ARG A 63 2.48 -1.12 18.40
C ARG A 63 3.36 -0.43 17.38
N LEU A 64 3.59 0.86 17.56
CA LEU A 64 4.51 1.65 16.75
C LEU A 64 5.88 1.66 17.42
N LYS A 65 6.86 1.03 16.75
CA LYS A 65 8.22 0.88 17.28
C LYS A 65 9.26 1.30 16.25
N GLY A 66 10.15 2.21 16.62
CA GLY A 66 11.17 2.66 15.69
C GLY A 66 12.02 3.79 16.21
N LEU A 67 12.61 4.51 15.28
CA LEU A 67 13.32 5.75 15.56
C LEU A 67 12.46 6.94 15.14
N VAL A 68 12.50 8.00 15.92
CA VAL A 68 11.95 9.31 15.59
C VAL A 68 13.02 10.34 15.95
N ASP A 69 13.53 11.06 14.94
CA ASP A 69 14.66 11.98 15.08
C ASP A 69 15.89 11.30 15.73
N GLY A 70 16.20 10.08 15.30
CA GLY A 70 17.33 9.28 15.78
C GLY A 70 17.17 8.69 17.19
N ARG A 71 15.99 8.84 17.81
CA ARG A 71 15.74 8.33 19.19
C ARG A 71 14.73 7.18 19.15
N PRO A 72 14.95 6.12 19.93
CA PRO A 72 13.97 5.04 20.09
C PRO A 72 12.62 5.58 20.56
N SER A 73 11.56 5.17 19.85
CA SER A 73 10.18 5.51 20.15
C SER A 73 9.35 4.23 20.15
N GLU A 74 8.55 4.06 21.20
CA GLU A 74 7.59 2.98 21.31
C GLU A 74 6.25 3.54 21.81
N ARG A 75 5.18 3.27 21.05
CA ARG A 75 3.82 3.68 21.38
C ARG A 75 2.85 2.57 21.02
N GLU A 76 1.91 2.25 21.88
CA GLU A 76 0.77 1.41 21.56
C GLU A 76 -0.47 2.26 21.37
N VAL A 77 -1.20 2.00 20.29
CA VAL A 77 -2.47 2.66 19.97
C VAL A 77 -3.56 1.61 19.93
N GLN A 78 -4.63 1.86 20.66
CA GLN A 78 -5.84 1.04 20.57
C GLN A 78 -6.68 1.52 19.39
N VAL A 79 -6.73 0.73 18.34
CA VAL A 79 -7.49 1.02 17.11
C VAL A 79 -8.94 0.61 17.32
N THR A 80 -9.86 1.57 17.20
CA THR A 80 -11.30 1.39 17.45
C THR A 80 -12.17 1.77 16.25
N SER A 81 -11.56 2.13 15.12
CA SER A 81 -12.27 2.56 13.91
C SER A 81 -13.10 1.45 13.26
N VAL A 82 -12.68 0.18 13.37
CA VAL A 82 -13.39 -0.96 12.78
C VAL A 82 -14.44 -1.46 13.76
N VAL A 83 -15.70 -1.15 13.48
CA VAL A 83 -16.84 -1.48 14.37
C VAL A 83 -17.68 -2.65 13.88
N ARG A 84 -17.50 -3.05 12.62
CA ARG A 84 -18.17 -4.20 11.99
C ARG A 84 -17.17 -4.99 11.15
N ALA A 85 -17.35 -6.29 11.10
CA ALA A 85 -16.54 -7.16 10.23
C ALA A 85 -17.41 -8.27 9.65
N PHE A 86 -17.15 -8.64 8.39
CA PHE A 86 -17.93 -9.60 7.62
C PHE A 86 -17.01 -10.62 6.95
N ASP A 87 -17.48 -11.85 6.87
CA ASP A 87 -16.98 -12.83 5.93
C ASP A 87 -17.81 -12.74 4.64
N ALA A 88 -17.16 -12.36 3.54
CA ALA A 88 -17.84 -12.17 2.26
C ALA A 88 -18.56 -13.44 1.78
N ALA A 89 -18.00 -14.63 2.06
CA ALA A 89 -18.57 -15.91 1.59
C ALA A 89 -19.90 -16.21 2.29
N GLY A 90 -20.00 -15.94 3.60
CA GLY A 90 -21.17 -16.26 4.39
C GLY A 90 -22.20 -15.14 4.52
N GLU A 91 -21.76 -13.87 4.35
CA GLU A 91 -22.57 -12.70 4.75
C GLU A 91 -22.70 -11.66 3.66
N TRP A 92 -22.67 -12.08 2.41
CA TRP A 92 -22.66 -11.20 1.24
C TRP A 92 -23.84 -10.22 1.22
N GLU A 93 -25.04 -10.65 1.57
CA GLU A 93 -26.24 -9.80 1.60
C GLU A 93 -26.08 -8.60 2.56
N ALA A 94 -25.43 -8.84 3.71
CA ALA A 94 -25.13 -7.76 4.65
C ALA A 94 -24.07 -6.79 4.11
N VAL A 95 -23.07 -7.30 3.38
CA VAL A 95 -22.05 -6.48 2.69
C VAL A 95 -22.69 -5.64 1.59
N GLU A 96 -23.57 -6.25 0.77
CA GLU A 96 -24.30 -5.54 -0.28
C GLU A 96 -25.20 -4.45 0.30
N ALA A 97 -25.95 -4.74 1.34
CA ALA A 97 -26.80 -3.75 1.99
C ALA A 97 -26.00 -2.54 2.53
N LEU A 98 -24.79 -2.79 3.09
CA LEU A 98 -23.91 -1.72 3.54
C LEU A 98 -23.37 -0.90 2.36
N ALA A 99 -22.99 -1.55 1.26
CA ALA A 99 -22.45 -0.88 0.09
C ALA A 99 -23.42 0.14 -0.52
N LEU A 100 -24.73 0.01 -0.26
CA LEU A 100 -25.74 0.97 -0.75
C LEU A 100 -25.60 2.36 -0.09
N GLY A 101 -25.06 2.45 1.13
CA GLY A 101 -25.05 3.69 1.91
C GLY A 101 -23.69 4.27 2.25
N VAL A 102 -22.58 3.53 2.08
CA VAL A 102 -21.25 4.01 2.44
C VAL A 102 -20.79 5.19 1.56
N GLN A 103 -19.96 6.06 2.12
CA GLN A 103 -19.40 7.21 1.41
C GLN A 103 -18.08 6.85 0.71
N ALA A 104 -17.35 5.86 1.23
CA ALA A 104 -16.06 5.44 0.72
C ALA A 104 -15.91 3.92 0.73
N ILE A 105 -15.12 3.41 -0.24
CA ILE A 105 -14.67 2.02 -0.28
C ILE A 105 -13.13 2.04 -0.26
N VAL A 106 -12.53 1.37 0.70
CA VAL A 106 -11.07 1.18 0.81
C VAL A 106 -10.74 -0.26 0.48
N SER A 107 -9.62 -0.51 -0.20
CA SER A 107 -9.16 -1.87 -0.47
C SER A 107 -7.65 -2.03 -0.27
N ASN A 108 -7.27 -3.21 0.21
CA ASN A 108 -5.91 -3.75 0.12
C ASN A 108 -6.00 -5.27 0.06
N THR A 109 -6.02 -5.79 -1.15
CA THR A 109 -6.30 -7.19 -1.48
C THR A 109 -5.05 -7.96 -1.93
N ALA A 110 -3.87 -7.44 -1.62
CA ALA A 110 -2.55 -7.93 -1.99
C ALA A 110 -2.20 -7.78 -3.50
N ASP A 111 -1.01 -8.28 -3.89
CA ASP A 111 -0.42 -8.01 -5.22
C ASP A 111 -1.25 -8.55 -6.40
N ARG A 112 -2.01 -9.64 -6.17
CA ARG A 112 -2.89 -10.26 -7.17
C ARG A 112 -4.36 -9.81 -7.06
N GLY A 113 -4.62 -8.82 -6.25
CA GLY A 113 -5.99 -8.40 -5.91
C GLY A 113 -6.81 -7.88 -7.09
N TYR A 114 -6.15 -7.46 -8.18
CA TYR A 114 -6.84 -6.98 -9.39
C TYR A 114 -6.98 -8.04 -10.48
N GLU A 115 -6.47 -9.25 -10.26
CA GLU A 115 -6.68 -10.36 -11.19
C GLU A 115 -8.13 -10.82 -11.14
N LEU A 116 -8.70 -11.05 -12.33
CA LEU A 116 -10.02 -11.63 -12.48
C LEU A 116 -9.93 -13.15 -12.38
N ASP A 117 -10.90 -13.78 -11.73
CA ASP A 117 -11.05 -15.22 -11.79
C ASP A 117 -11.88 -15.58 -13.04
N PRO A 118 -11.35 -16.40 -13.97
CA PRO A 118 -12.07 -16.74 -15.20
C PRO A 118 -13.35 -17.57 -14.95
N ALA A 119 -13.56 -18.04 -13.73
CA ALA A 119 -14.77 -18.72 -13.34
C ALA A 119 -15.88 -17.78 -12.84
N ASP A 120 -15.59 -16.49 -12.59
CA ASP A 120 -16.59 -15.51 -12.16
C ASP A 120 -17.67 -15.31 -13.24
N ARG A 121 -18.92 -15.28 -12.80
CA ARG A 121 -20.11 -15.09 -13.66
C ARG A 121 -21.02 -13.99 -13.10
N PRO A 122 -21.79 -13.31 -13.95
CA PRO A 122 -22.78 -12.32 -13.50
C PRO A 122 -23.82 -12.89 -12.52
N GLU A 123 -24.15 -14.16 -12.66
CA GLU A 123 -25.13 -14.89 -11.83
C GLU A 123 -24.61 -15.28 -10.47
N ASP A 124 -23.28 -15.33 -10.27
CA ASP A 124 -22.68 -15.74 -9.00
C ASP A 124 -23.20 -14.88 -7.86
N ARG A 125 -23.71 -15.50 -6.80
CA ARG A 125 -24.10 -14.78 -5.60
C ARG A 125 -22.91 -14.02 -5.03
N VAL A 126 -21.76 -14.68 -4.91
CA VAL A 126 -20.50 -14.11 -4.42
C VAL A 126 -19.40 -14.47 -5.41
N PRO A 127 -18.96 -13.55 -6.26
CA PRO A 127 -17.81 -13.79 -7.13
C PRO A 127 -16.53 -14.14 -6.36
N ARG A 128 -15.56 -14.74 -7.02
CA ARG A 128 -14.29 -15.13 -6.40
C ARG A 128 -13.30 -13.99 -6.34
N SER A 129 -13.11 -13.26 -7.45
CA SER A 129 -12.18 -12.14 -7.52
C SER A 129 -12.72 -10.88 -6.83
N PHE A 130 -11.80 -10.03 -6.35
CA PHE A 130 -12.18 -8.75 -5.74
C PHE A 130 -12.81 -7.78 -6.75
N PRO A 131 -12.28 -7.59 -7.96
CA PRO A 131 -12.92 -6.69 -8.91
C PRO A 131 -14.34 -7.10 -9.29
N ALA A 132 -14.63 -8.40 -9.39
CA ALA A 132 -15.98 -8.90 -9.65
C ALA A 132 -16.91 -8.69 -8.45
N LYS A 133 -16.44 -8.89 -7.22
CA LYS A 133 -17.17 -8.51 -6.00
C LYS A 133 -17.51 -7.02 -6.00
N LEU A 134 -16.52 -6.18 -6.27
CA LEU A 134 -16.69 -4.72 -6.32
C LEU A 134 -17.69 -4.32 -7.40
N LEU A 135 -17.60 -4.91 -8.59
CA LEU A 135 -18.54 -4.66 -9.68
C LEU A 135 -19.99 -4.95 -9.26
N LYS A 136 -20.24 -6.08 -8.60
CA LYS A 136 -21.59 -6.43 -8.11
C LYS A 136 -22.12 -5.43 -7.10
N LEU A 137 -21.30 -5.00 -6.16
CA LEU A 137 -21.70 -4.00 -5.17
C LEU A 137 -22.01 -2.64 -5.80
N LEU A 138 -21.17 -2.20 -6.75
CA LEU A 138 -21.40 -0.96 -7.49
C LEU A 138 -22.67 -1.04 -8.35
N HIS A 139 -22.94 -2.19 -8.97
CA HIS A 139 -24.16 -2.39 -9.76
C HIS A 139 -25.42 -2.39 -8.88
N ALA A 140 -25.40 -3.07 -7.72
CA ALA A 140 -26.50 -3.03 -6.76
C ALA A 140 -26.75 -1.60 -6.26
N ARG A 141 -25.69 -0.86 -5.94
CA ARG A 141 -25.76 0.54 -5.50
C ARG A 141 -26.36 1.44 -6.58
N TRP A 142 -25.90 1.32 -7.83
CA TRP A 142 -26.43 2.08 -8.96
C TRP A 142 -27.93 1.82 -9.16
N ARG A 143 -28.35 0.57 -9.13
CA ARG A 143 -29.77 0.21 -9.26
C ARG A 143 -30.62 0.73 -8.10
N HIS A 144 -30.04 0.92 -6.92
CA HIS A 144 -30.78 1.40 -5.75
C HIS A 144 -31.00 2.92 -5.78
N ARG A 145 -29.91 3.71 -5.87
CA ARG A 145 -29.97 5.18 -5.81
C ARG A 145 -29.07 5.89 -6.82
N ALA A 146 -28.15 5.22 -7.45
CA ALA A 146 -27.12 5.78 -8.32
C ALA A 146 -26.26 6.89 -7.66
N GLU A 147 -26.17 6.93 -6.33
CA GLU A 147 -25.30 7.86 -5.62
C GLU A 147 -23.83 7.44 -5.80
N PRO A 148 -22.95 8.35 -6.25
CA PRO A 148 -21.55 8.01 -6.45
C PRO A 148 -20.86 7.66 -5.14
N VAL A 149 -19.73 6.96 -5.24
CA VAL A 149 -18.88 6.57 -4.12
C VAL A 149 -17.42 6.86 -4.48
N THR A 150 -16.60 7.17 -3.46
CA THR A 150 -15.15 7.30 -3.65
C THR A 150 -14.47 5.98 -3.30
N LEU A 151 -13.60 5.50 -4.19
CA LEU A 151 -12.81 4.29 -4.00
C LEU A 151 -11.37 4.70 -3.71
N PHE A 152 -10.80 4.13 -2.65
CA PHE A 152 -9.43 4.36 -2.18
C PHE A 152 -8.67 3.03 -2.19
N PRO A 153 -8.19 2.58 -3.34
CA PRO A 153 -7.33 1.41 -3.39
C PRO A 153 -5.98 1.71 -2.76
N CYS A 154 -5.51 0.79 -1.92
CA CYS A 154 -4.23 0.83 -1.22
C CYS A 154 -3.27 -0.28 -1.67
N GLU A 155 -3.52 -0.90 -2.80
CA GLU A 155 -2.66 -1.89 -3.42
C GLU A 155 -1.38 -1.24 -3.97
N LEU A 156 -0.26 -1.97 -3.94
CA LEU A 156 1.05 -1.51 -4.42
C LEU A 156 1.15 -1.58 -5.95
N ILE A 157 0.21 -0.96 -6.62
CA ILE A 157 0.11 -0.85 -8.08
C ILE A 157 0.17 0.64 -8.42
N SER A 158 1.05 1.03 -9.34
CA SER A 158 1.08 2.42 -9.81
C SER A 158 -0.25 2.76 -10.49
N ARG A 159 -0.78 3.95 -10.19
CA ARG A 159 -2.10 4.42 -10.64
C ARG A 159 -3.22 3.41 -10.32
N ASN A 160 -3.18 2.87 -9.11
CA ASN A 160 -4.04 1.80 -8.65
C ASN A 160 -5.55 2.08 -8.84
N GLY A 161 -5.99 3.32 -8.66
CA GLY A 161 -7.38 3.73 -8.91
C GLY A 161 -7.79 3.60 -10.38
N GLU A 162 -6.95 4.05 -11.29
CA GLU A 162 -7.23 3.94 -12.74
C GLU A 162 -7.18 2.50 -13.22
N VAL A 163 -6.20 1.72 -12.74
CA VAL A 163 -6.09 0.30 -13.10
C VAL A 163 -7.32 -0.46 -12.61
N LEU A 164 -7.73 -0.26 -11.36
CA LEU A 164 -8.92 -0.91 -10.82
C LEU A 164 -10.19 -0.50 -11.57
N ARG A 165 -10.34 0.80 -11.88
CA ARG A 165 -11.44 1.29 -12.72
C ARG A 165 -11.48 0.58 -14.07
N GLY A 166 -10.34 0.48 -14.74
CA GLY A 166 -10.23 -0.19 -16.04
C GLY A 166 -10.65 -1.65 -15.99
N VAL A 167 -10.21 -2.39 -14.96
CA VAL A 167 -10.58 -3.79 -14.73
C VAL A 167 -12.09 -3.94 -14.50
N VAL A 168 -12.66 -3.12 -13.61
CA VAL A 168 -14.09 -3.17 -13.27
C VAL A 168 -14.97 -2.75 -14.46
N ALA A 169 -14.60 -1.71 -15.20
CA ALA A 169 -15.32 -1.26 -16.40
C ALA A 169 -15.25 -2.28 -17.53
N GLY A 170 -14.07 -2.90 -17.74
CA GLY A 170 -13.89 -3.99 -18.69
C GLY A 170 -14.79 -5.18 -18.38
N LEU A 171 -14.81 -5.62 -17.11
CA LEU A 171 -15.67 -6.71 -16.67
C LEU A 171 -17.17 -6.36 -16.80
N ALA A 172 -17.56 -5.12 -16.52
CA ALA A 172 -18.93 -4.65 -16.71
C ALA A 172 -19.37 -4.72 -18.19
N ALA A 173 -18.46 -4.43 -19.11
CA ALA A 173 -18.71 -4.57 -20.54
C ALA A 173 -18.79 -6.04 -20.96
N GLU A 174 -17.89 -6.89 -20.49
CA GLU A 174 -17.89 -8.35 -20.73
C GLU A 174 -19.19 -9.01 -20.24
N TRP A 175 -19.66 -8.62 -19.06
CA TRP A 175 -20.91 -9.12 -18.48
C TRP A 175 -22.16 -8.49 -19.10
N GLY A 176 -22.04 -7.62 -20.10
CA GLY A 176 -23.16 -6.99 -20.80
C GLY A 176 -24.00 -6.06 -19.93
N LEU A 177 -23.44 -5.49 -18.87
CA LEU A 177 -24.18 -4.59 -17.98
C LEU A 177 -24.55 -3.27 -18.69
N GLU A 178 -25.59 -2.61 -18.22
CA GLU A 178 -26.22 -1.47 -18.84
C GLU A 178 -25.21 -0.35 -19.20
N PRO A 179 -25.29 0.24 -20.42
CA PRO A 179 -24.38 1.35 -20.78
C PRO A 179 -24.45 2.54 -19.81
N ALA A 180 -25.63 2.82 -19.26
CA ALA A 180 -25.82 3.88 -18.27
C ALA A 180 -25.08 3.60 -16.95
N PHE A 181 -25.04 2.34 -16.51
CA PHE A 181 -24.23 1.91 -15.36
C PHE A 181 -22.74 2.05 -15.64
N ARG A 182 -22.26 1.61 -16.80
CA ARG A 182 -20.83 1.76 -17.19
C ARG A 182 -20.43 3.23 -17.21
N ALA A 183 -21.24 4.10 -17.79
CA ALA A 183 -20.99 5.54 -17.73
C ALA A 183 -20.99 6.09 -16.30
N TRP A 184 -21.83 5.58 -15.40
CA TRP A 184 -21.88 6.00 -14.01
C TRP A 184 -20.60 5.61 -13.25
N ILE A 185 -20.07 4.39 -13.40
CA ILE A 185 -18.81 3.98 -12.72
C ILE A 185 -17.59 4.74 -13.24
N GLU A 186 -17.58 5.13 -14.52
CA GLU A 186 -16.46 5.84 -15.14
C GLU A 186 -16.46 7.35 -14.84
N GLN A 187 -17.65 7.98 -14.81
CA GLN A 187 -17.79 9.44 -14.80
C GLN A 187 -18.30 10.02 -13.47
N ARG A 188 -18.96 9.22 -12.65
CA ARG A 188 -19.57 9.68 -11.40
C ARG A 188 -18.88 9.17 -10.16
N CYS A 189 -18.36 7.94 -10.17
CA CYS A 189 -17.55 7.42 -9.07
C CYS A 189 -16.12 7.99 -9.13
N ILE A 190 -15.54 8.26 -7.96
CA ILE A 190 -14.16 8.74 -7.87
C ILE A 190 -13.26 7.54 -7.59
N TRP A 191 -12.31 7.28 -8.46
CA TRP A 191 -11.30 6.22 -8.32
C TRP A 191 -9.96 6.87 -7.97
N ALA A 192 -9.74 7.08 -6.68
CA ALA A 192 -8.56 7.78 -6.20
C ALA A 192 -7.30 6.93 -6.44
N CYS A 193 -6.31 7.49 -7.15
CA CYS A 193 -4.98 6.92 -7.13
C CYS A 193 -4.32 7.25 -5.80
N SER A 194 -3.68 6.28 -5.15
CA SER A 194 -3.04 6.51 -3.87
C SER A 194 -1.76 5.69 -3.69
N LEU A 195 -0.87 6.21 -2.87
CA LEU A 195 0.33 5.53 -2.41
C LEU A 195 0.29 5.44 -0.90
N ILE A 196 0.44 4.23 -0.37
CA ILE A 196 0.67 4.00 1.06
C ILE A 196 2.12 3.61 1.31
N ASP A 197 2.69 4.08 2.40
CA ASP A 197 4.04 3.76 2.83
C ASP A 197 4.12 3.65 4.35
N ARG A 198 4.28 2.44 4.83
CA ARG A 198 4.59 2.05 6.22
C ARG A 198 5.12 0.63 6.23
N ILE A 199 6.20 0.37 6.92
CA ILE A 199 6.68 -0.99 7.16
C ILE A 199 5.89 -1.56 8.34
N VAL A 200 5.19 -2.68 8.10
CA VAL A 200 4.47 -3.44 9.12
C VAL A 200 5.18 -4.77 9.30
N ALA A 201 5.93 -4.89 10.39
CA ALA A 201 6.83 -6.00 10.64
C ALA A 201 6.08 -7.30 10.99
N GLU A 202 5.14 -7.19 11.94
CA GLU A 202 4.53 -8.38 12.54
C GLU A 202 3.01 -8.22 12.63
N ALA A 203 2.30 -9.34 12.54
CA ALA A 203 0.90 -9.43 12.94
C ALA A 203 0.83 -9.89 14.40
N LEU A 204 -0.05 -9.28 15.18
CA LEU A 204 -0.38 -9.73 16.53
C LEU A 204 -1.56 -10.69 16.48
N ASP A 205 -1.54 -11.72 17.28
CA ASP A 205 -2.61 -12.71 17.37
C ASP A 205 -3.63 -12.31 18.47
N PRO A 206 -4.93 -12.44 18.23
CA PRO A 206 -5.61 -12.81 16.99
C PRO A 206 -5.72 -11.66 15.99
N ILE A 207 -5.45 -10.41 16.41
CA ILE A 207 -5.51 -9.20 15.60
C ILE A 207 -4.62 -8.10 16.18
N GLY A 208 -4.11 -7.24 15.33
CA GLY A 208 -3.19 -6.17 15.67
C GLY A 208 -1.92 -6.24 14.84
N ALA A 209 -1.03 -5.29 15.03
CA ALA A 209 0.21 -5.22 14.27
C ALA A 209 1.33 -4.51 15.03
N VAL A 210 2.57 -4.85 14.66
CA VAL A 210 3.77 -4.07 15.00
C VAL A 210 4.23 -3.37 13.73
N ALA A 211 4.37 -2.05 13.78
CA ALA A 211 4.75 -1.22 12.65
C ALA A 211 5.75 -0.13 13.06
N GLU A 212 6.39 0.47 12.07
CA GLU A 212 7.22 1.64 12.28
C GLU A 212 6.37 2.89 12.59
N PRO A 213 6.95 3.92 13.25
CA PRO A 213 6.27 5.20 13.48
C PRO A 213 5.94 5.94 12.18
N TYR A 214 6.83 5.88 11.18
CA TYR A 214 6.61 6.53 9.89
C TYR A 214 5.37 5.98 9.17
N ALA A 215 4.56 6.89 8.63
CA ALA A 215 3.47 6.54 7.73
C ALA A 215 3.32 7.61 6.64
N LEU A 216 2.78 7.21 5.51
CA LEU A 216 2.33 8.11 4.46
C LEU A 216 1.13 7.48 3.74
N TRP A 217 0.06 8.25 3.62
CA TRP A 217 -1.01 8.00 2.66
C TRP A 217 -1.12 9.21 1.74
N ALA A 218 -0.47 9.13 0.58
CA ALA A 218 -0.58 10.15 -0.46
C ALA A 218 -1.72 9.78 -1.41
N ILE A 219 -2.65 10.69 -1.63
CA ILE A 219 -3.84 10.52 -2.48
C ILE A 219 -3.79 11.60 -3.55
N GLU A 220 -3.95 11.20 -4.81
CA GLU A 220 -4.05 12.13 -5.92
C GLU A 220 -5.34 12.94 -5.82
N ASP A 221 -5.21 14.28 -5.93
CA ASP A 221 -6.37 15.16 -5.90
C ASP A 221 -7.24 14.96 -7.16
N ALA A 222 -8.55 14.98 -6.95
CA ALA A 222 -9.52 14.84 -8.02
C ALA A 222 -10.78 15.65 -7.70
N PRO A 223 -11.49 16.15 -8.74
CA PRO A 223 -12.71 16.90 -8.52
C PRO A 223 -13.74 16.14 -7.68
N GLY A 224 -14.12 16.72 -6.55
CA GLY A 224 -15.09 16.13 -5.61
C GLY A 224 -14.51 15.12 -4.63
N LEU A 225 -13.20 14.83 -4.68
CA LEU A 225 -12.54 13.95 -3.73
C LEU A 225 -12.69 14.47 -2.31
N ARG A 226 -13.11 13.59 -1.41
CA ARG A 226 -13.11 13.83 0.04
C ARG A 226 -12.39 12.67 0.70
N PRO A 227 -11.24 12.89 1.35
CA PRO A 227 -10.53 11.86 2.10
C PRO A 227 -11.42 11.27 3.21
N VAL A 228 -11.15 10.04 3.58
CA VAL A 228 -11.89 9.34 4.66
C VAL A 228 -11.66 9.98 6.03
N CYS A 229 -10.54 10.69 6.18
CA CYS A 229 -10.19 11.42 7.41
C CYS A 229 -9.18 12.53 7.12
N ARG A 230 -8.97 13.40 8.11
CA ARG A 230 -7.78 14.27 8.20
C ARG A 230 -6.80 13.64 9.16
N HIS A 231 -5.56 13.52 8.73
CA HIS A 231 -4.48 12.94 9.54
C HIS A 231 -3.15 13.56 9.11
N PRO A 232 -2.17 13.78 10.01
CA PRO A 232 -0.85 14.33 9.64
C PRO A 232 -0.12 13.54 8.56
N ASP A 233 -0.29 12.22 8.55
CA ASP A 233 0.35 11.32 7.59
C ASP A 233 -0.50 11.06 6.32
N LEU A 234 -1.64 11.75 6.17
CA LEU A 234 -2.46 11.71 4.96
C LEU A 234 -2.30 13.02 4.19
N VAL A 235 -1.90 12.92 2.92
CA VAL A 235 -1.66 14.06 2.04
C VAL A 235 -2.51 13.92 0.78
N VAL A 236 -3.27 14.96 0.45
CA VAL A 236 -3.90 15.10 -0.87
C VAL A 236 -3.00 15.97 -1.73
N THR A 237 -2.64 15.49 -2.92
CA THR A 237 -1.64 16.12 -3.78
C THR A 237 -2.03 16.09 -5.25
N ALA A 238 -1.70 17.16 -5.98
CA ALA A 238 -1.84 17.18 -7.44
C ALA A 238 -0.72 16.39 -8.16
N ASP A 239 0.34 16.01 -7.46
CA ASP A 239 1.48 15.27 -8.02
C ASP A 239 1.79 14.02 -7.15
N LEU A 240 1.01 12.96 -7.35
CA LEU A 240 1.24 11.68 -6.69
C LEU A 240 2.56 11.03 -7.16
N ALA A 241 2.94 11.26 -8.43
CA ALA A 241 4.16 10.70 -9.01
C ALA A 241 5.42 11.14 -8.26
N ARG A 242 5.40 12.32 -7.62
CA ARG A 242 6.48 12.78 -6.74
C ARG A 242 6.73 11.80 -5.58
N TYR A 243 5.69 11.36 -4.91
CA TYR A 243 5.77 10.43 -3.78
C TYR A 243 6.12 9.02 -4.25
N GLU A 244 5.57 8.58 -5.38
CA GLU A 244 5.93 7.30 -6.00
C GLU A 244 7.41 7.23 -6.35
N ARG A 245 7.97 8.29 -6.96
CA ARG A 245 9.40 8.37 -7.30
C ARG A 245 10.29 8.33 -6.07
N LEU A 246 9.98 9.11 -5.03
CA LEU A 246 10.72 9.10 -3.77
C LEU A 246 10.76 7.70 -3.17
N LYS A 247 9.61 7.05 -3.02
CA LYS A 247 9.54 5.68 -2.50
C LYS A 247 10.28 4.67 -3.38
N LEU A 248 10.04 4.72 -4.69
CA LEU A 248 10.59 3.75 -5.63
C LEU A 248 12.11 3.84 -5.73
N PHE A 249 12.63 5.06 -5.90
CA PHE A 249 14.04 5.29 -6.23
C PHE A 249 14.93 5.63 -5.02
N ILE A 250 14.34 5.84 -3.84
CA ILE A 250 15.13 5.99 -2.61
C ILE A 250 14.90 4.78 -1.71
N LEU A 251 13.71 4.57 -1.14
CA LEU A 251 13.46 3.48 -0.22
C LEU A 251 13.65 2.10 -0.87
N ASN A 252 12.88 1.85 -1.94
CA ASN A 252 12.87 0.54 -2.57
C ASN A 252 14.18 0.23 -3.32
N LEU A 253 14.80 1.23 -3.93
CA LEU A 253 16.09 1.08 -4.59
C LEU A 253 17.18 0.74 -3.56
N GLY A 254 17.23 1.43 -2.43
CA GLY A 254 18.17 1.14 -1.35
C GLY A 254 18.04 -0.27 -0.80
N HIS A 255 16.81 -0.72 -0.55
CA HIS A 255 16.55 -2.11 -0.18
C HIS A 255 17.08 -3.10 -1.23
N THR A 256 16.84 -2.81 -2.52
CA THR A 256 17.31 -3.69 -3.62
C THR A 256 18.82 -3.68 -3.71
N TRP A 257 19.48 -2.55 -3.46
CA TRP A 257 20.95 -2.49 -3.44
C TRP A 257 21.53 -3.31 -2.29
N LEU A 258 20.97 -3.21 -1.09
CA LEU A 258 21.39 -4.03 0.04
C LEU A 258 21.20 -5.53 -0.24
N ALA A 259 20.08 -5.91 -0.87
CA ALA A 259 19.83 -7.29 -1.27
C ALA A 259 20.80 -7.76 -2.37
N GLU A 260 21.17 -6.91 -3.33
CA GLU A 260 22.19 -7.20 -4.34
C GLU A 260 23.54 -7.51 -3.68
N ARG A 261 23.98 -6.67 -2.74
CA ARG A 261 25.23 -6.90 -2.01
C ARG A 261 25.16 -8.16 -1.16
N TRP A 262 24.02 -8.39 -0.48
CA TRP A 262 23.79 -9.60 0.30
C TRP A 262 23.93 -10.88 -0.55
N LEU A 263 23.42 -10.87 -1.77
CA LEU A 263 23.54 -12.00 -2.71
C LEU A 263 24.97 -12.18 -3.20
N LEU A 264 25.62 -11.10 -3.66
CA LEU A 264 26.96 -11.13 -4.26
C LEU A 264 28.06 -11.45 -3.26
N ASP A 265 27.94 -10.94 -2.03
CA ASP A 265 28.95 -11.09 -1.00
C ASP A 265 28.74 -12.33 -0.10
N TRP A 266 27.73 -13.16 -0.44
CA TRP A 266 27.38 -14.39 0.30
C TRP A 266 27.16 -14.16 1.79
N ARG A 267 26.52 -13.04 2.14
CA ARG A 267 26.30 -12.62 3.53
C ARG A 267 25.33 -13.57 4.28
N PRO A 268 25.27 -13.55 5.62
CA PRO A 268 24.49 -14.48 6.42
C PRO A 268 23.00 -14.57 5.96
N PRO A 269 22.40 -15.78 5.90
CA PRO A 269 21.03 -15.96 5.41
C PRO A 269 19.97 -15.17 6.18
N GLU A 270 20.17 -15.02 7.50
CA GLU A 270 19.23 -14.35 8.40
C GLU A 270 19.51 -12.85 8.58
N GLU A 271 20.51 -12.31 7.87
CA GLU A 271 20.93 -10.92 8.02
C GLU A 271 19.81 -9.95 7.72
N THR A 272 19.65 -8.99 8.61
CA THR A 272 18.68 -7.90 8.50
C THR A 272 19.30 -6.66 7.83
N VAL A 273 18.45 -5.73 7.40
CA VAL A 273 18.88 -4.43 6.87
C VAL A 273 19.74 -3.67 7.89
N LEU A 274 19.36 -3.69 9.17
CA LEU A 274 20.12 -3.03 10.25
C LEU A 274 21.51 -3.65 10.44
N GLU A 275 21.59 -4.97 10.49
CA GLU A 275 22.88 -5.69 10.64
C GLU A 275 23.79 -5.42 9.45
N ALA A 276 23.25 -5.42 8.23
CA ALA A 276 24.00 -5.10 7.03
C ALA A 276 24.55 -3.65 7.05
N LEU A 277 23.77 -2.68 7.50
CA LEU A 277 24.21 -1.29 7.63
C LEU A 277 25.13 -1.03 8.82
N SER A 278 25.29 -2.00 9.72
CA SER A 278 26.32 -1.94 10.77
C SER A 278 27.73 -2.21 10.21
N ASP A 279 27.81 -2.76 8.98
CA ASP A 279 29.04 -2.87 8.22
C ASP A 279 29.38 -1.51 7.58
N ALA A 280 30.47 -0.91 7.98
CA ALA A 280 30.86 0.44 7.56
C ALA A 280 31.10 0.56 6.06
N ASP A 281 31.64 -0.49 5.41
CA ASP A 281 31.92 -0.47 3.97
C ASP A 281 30.61 -0.55 3.19
N LEU A 282 29.65 -1.37 3.63
CA LEU A 282 28.35 -1.46 3.00
C LEU A 282 27.53 -0.18 3.22
N ALA A 283 27.53 0.39 4.40
CA ALA A 283 26.90 1.67 4.67
C ALA A 283 27.47 2.79 3.79
N ALA A 284 28.81 2.87 3.67
CA ALA A 284 29.46 3.82 2.78
C ALA A 284 29.12 3.58 1.31
N SER A 285 28.89 2.33 0.89
CA SER A 285 28.48 2.01 -0.49
C SER A 285 27.06 2.52 -0.80
N VAL A 286 26.13 2.38 0.16
CA VAL A 286 24.76 2.92 0.07
C VAL A 286 24.79 4.44 -0.02
N ASP A 287 25.61 5.09 0.81
CA ASP A 287 25.76 6.55 0.82
C ASP A 287 26.28 7.08 -0.50
N ARG A 288 27.33 6.44 -1.05
CA ARG A 288 27.88 6.79 -2.36
C ARG A 288 26.86 6.60 -3.48
N LEU A 289 26.16 5.46 -3.50
CA LEU A 289 25.12 5.20 -4.48
C LEU A 289 24.07 6.32 -4.51
N TYR A 290 23.58 6.71 -3.33
CA TYR A 290 22.62 7.80 -3.24
C TYR A 290 23.21 9.12 -3.70
N ALA A 291 24.41 9.48 -3.23
CA ALA A 291 25.03 10.76 -3.52
C ALA A 291 25.39 10.92 -5.00
N GLU A 292 25.91 9.88 -5.62
CA GLU A 292 26.50 9.97 -6.94
C GLU A 292 25.55 9.55 -8.09
N GLU A 293 24.62 8.61 -7.83
CA GLU A 293 23.79 8.04 -8.90
C GLU A 293 22.28 8.27 -8.74
N VAL A 294 21.78 8.52 -7.55
CA VAL A 294 20.33 8.66 -7.28
C VAL A 294 19.92 10.14 -7.10
N LEU A 295 20.51 10.83 -6.12
CA LEU A 295 20.13 12.22 -5.80
C LEU A 295 20.31 13.19 -6.97
N PRO A 296 21.34 13.09 -7.82
CA PRO A 296 21.46 13.97 -8.99
C PRO A 296 20.27 13.90 -9.95
N VAL A 297 19.62 12.75 -10.08
CA VAL A 297 18.40 12.60 -10.90
C VAL A 297 17.26 13.42 -10.30
N PHE A 298 17.10 13.39 -8.98
CA PHE A 298 16.08 14.18 -8.28
C PHE A 298 16.36 15.69 -8.34
N VAL A 299 17.63 16.08 -8.29
CA VAL A 299 18.03 17.50 -8.50
C VAL A 299 17.61 17.96 -9.90
N ALA A 300 17.87 17.16 -10.94
CA ALA A 300 17.45 17.46 -12.30
C ALA A 300 15.92 17.53 -12.47
N LEU A 301 15.16 16.80 -11.64
CA LEU A 301 13.69 16.87 -11.58
C LEU A 301 13.15 18.05 -10.75
N GLY A 302 14.01 18.91 -10.16
CA GLY A 302 13.60 19.94 -9.23
C GLY A 302 13.09 19.42 -7.86
N MET A 303 13.47 18.18 -7.50
CA MET A 303 13.02 17.49 -6.28
C MET A 303 14.17 17.26 -5.27
N GLY A 304 15.33 17.93 -5.43
CA GLY A 304 16.54 17.68 -4.65
C GLY A 304 16.32 17.71 -3.14
N ASP A 305 15.72 18.79 -2.62
CA ASP A 305 15.48 18.96 -1.17
C ASP A 305 14.56 17.85 -0.61
N ALA A 306 13.50 17.51 -1.35
CA ALA A 306 12.58 16.45 -0.96
C ALA A 306 13.27 15.08 -0.95
N ALA A 307 14.13 14.82 -1.92
CA ALA A 307 14.89 13.58 -2.00
C ALA A 307 15.93 13.45 -0.87
N ILE A 308 16.62 14.53 -0.54
CA ILE A 308 17.56 14.58 0.61
C ILE A 308 16.82 14.31 1.92
N ALA A 309 15.69 14.98 2.13
CA ALA A 309 14.86 14.76 3.32
C ALA A 309 14.35 13.31 3.41
N TYR A 310 13.82 12.79 2.31
CA TYR A 310 13.30 11.42 2.26
C TYR A 310 14.40 10.35 2.41
N ARG A 311 15.62 10.59 1.85
CA ARG A 311 16.79 9.74 2.09
C ARG A 311 17.14 9.67 3.57
N ARG A 312 17.15 10.80 4.29
CA ARG A 312 17.42 10.83 5.73
C ARG A 312 16.40 9.96 6.48
N THR A 313 15.12 10.16 6.22
CA THR A 313 14.04 9.33 6.78
C THR A 313 14.20 7.86 6.41
N THR A 314 14.58 7.55 5.18
CA THR A 314 14.81 6.17 4.72
C THR A 314 15.95 5.48 5.48
N LEU A 315 17.07 6.17 5.68
CA LEU A 315 18.21 5.62 6.44
C LEU A 315 17.84 5.41 7.91
N GLU A 316 17.07 6.31 8.50
CA GLU A 316 16.55 6.13 9.87
C GLU A 316 15.63 4.88 9.95
N ARG A 317 14.76 4.68 8.98
CA ARG A 317 13.90 3.48 8.86
C ARG A 317 14.71 2.20 8.69
N PHE A 318 15.78 2.23 7.91
CA PHE A 318 16.71 1.10 7.74
C PHE A 318 17.45 0.73 9.03
N CYS A 319 17.77 1.74 9.84
CA CYS A 319 18.42 1.57 11.15
C CYS A 319 17.44 1.27 12.29
N ASN A 320 16.16 0.99 12.00
CA ASN A 320 15.16 0.69 13.03
C ASN A 320 15.43 -0.67 13.70
N PRO A 321 15.80 -0.70 14.99
CA PRO A 321 16.18 -1.93 15.68
C PRO A 321 15.00 -2.85 16.01
N PHE A 322 13.77 -2.36 15.86
CA PHE A 322 12.56 -3.12 16.14
C PHE A 322 11.98 -3.83 14.90
N LEU A 323 12.57 -3.61 13.73
CA LEU A 323 12.16 -4.24 12.48
C LEU A 323 13.15 -5.33 12.08
N ARG A 324 12.76 -6.58 12.22
CA ARG A 324 13.54 -7.70 11.65
C ARG A 324 13.30 -7.82 10.14
N HIS A 325 13.75 -6.80 9.39
CA HIS A 325 13.59 -6.76 7.94
C HIS A 325 14.73 -7.54 7.28
N ARG A 326 14.50 -8.81 6.99
CA ARG A 326 15.53 -9.70 6.44
C ARG A 326 15.84 -9.38 4.99
N LEU A 327 17.12 -9.46 4.64
CA LEU A 327 17.55 -9.26 3.26
C LEU A 327 17.10 -10.39 2.34
N SER A 328 16.93 -11.61 2.87
CA SER A 328 16.34 -12.74 2.14
C SER A 328 14.91 -12.47 1.66
N ASP A 329 14.06 -11.84 2.48
CA ASP A 329 12.70 -11.45 2.10
C ASP A 329 12.72 -10.33 1.03
N ILE A 330 13.66 -9.40 1.15
CA ILE A 330 13.86 -8.33 0.18
C ILE A 330 14.37 -8.89 -1.15
N ALA A 331 15.21 -9.91 -1.13
CA ALA A 331 15.79 -10.54 -2.33
C ALA A 331 14.78 -11.38 -3.14
N ALA A 332 13.59 -11.68 -2.60
CA ALA A 332 12.55 -12.37 -3.36
C ALA A 332 12.23 -11.60 -4.67
N ASN A 333 12.20 -12.30 -5.81
CA ASN A 333 12.00 -11.73 -7.15
C ASN A 333 13.02 -10.61 -7.50
N HIS A 334 14.27 -10.81 -7.10
CA HIS A 334 15.33 -9.78 -7.14
C HIS A 334 15.51 -9.14 -8.52
N GLU A 335 15.64 -9.96 -9.58
CA GLU A 335 15.85 -9.46 -10.95
C GLU A 335 14.70 -8.56 -11.43
N ALA A 336 13.45 -8.95 -11.15
CA ALA A 336 12.31 -8.11 -11.49
C ALA A 336 12.29 -6.78 -10.70
N LYS A 337 12.83 -6.79 -9.47
CA LYS A 337 12.99 -5.57 -8.66
C LYS A 337 14.10 -4.68 -9.21
N LYS A 338 15.23 -5.25 -9.67
CA LYS A 338 16.30 -4.49 -10.35
C LYS A 338 15.76 -3.78 -11.59
N GLN A 339 14.99 -4.46 -12.43
CA GLN A 339 14.39 -3.85 -13.61
C GLN A 339 13.48 -2.67 -13.24
N ARG A 340 12.62 -2.85 -12.26
CA ARG A 340 11.66 -1.80 -11.85
C ARG A 340 12.31 -0.62 -11.12
N ARG A 341 13.48 -0.80 -10.48
CA ARG A 341 14.10 0.20 -9.59
C ARG A 341 15.39 0.76 -10.16
N PHE A 342 16.33 -0.08 -10.61
CA PHE A 342 17.60 0.37 -11.17
C PHE A 342 17.44 0.78 -12.62
N ALA A 343 16.91 -0.11 -13.48
CA ALA A 343 16.76 0.20 -14.89
C ALA A 343 15.82 1.39 -15.11
N ALA A 344 14.73 1.48 -14.39
CA ALA A 344 13.80 2.61 -14.48
C ALA A 344 14.45 3.94 -14.05
N LEU A 345 15.30 3.95 -13.01
CA LEU A 345 16.04 5.16 -12.62
C LEU A 345 17.09 5.54 -13.66
N VAL A 346 17.80 4.55 -14.24
CA VAL A 346 18.80 4.78 -15.30
C VAL A 346 18.13 5.38 -16.55
N GLN A 347 16.98 4.85 -16.96
CA GLN A 347 16.20 5.41 -18.07
C GLN A 347 15.71 6.83 -17.79
N LEU A 348 15.23 7.07 -16.58
CA LEU A 348 14.82 8.41 -16.17
C LEU A 348 15.99 9.39 -16.22
N ALA A 349 17.18 8.98 -15.74
CA ALA A 349 18.39 9.80 -15.78
C ALA A 349 18.81 10.16 -17.21
N GLU A 350 18.70 9.23 -18.16
CA GLU A 350 18.99 9.49 -19.57
C GLU A 350 18.12 10.62 -20.16
N THR A 351 16.91 10.78 -19.62
CA THR A 351 15.98 11.83 -20.07
C THR A 351 16.24 13.17 -19.37
N VAL A 352 16.41 13.15 -18.03
CA VAL A 352 16.41 14.40 -17.21
C VAL A 352 17.82 14.88 -16.86
N ALA A 353 18.81 14.01 -16.91
CA ALA A 353 20.23 14.30 -16.60
C ALA A 353 21.18 13.56 -17.56
N PRO A 354 21.16 13.86 -18.87
CA PRO A 354 21.81 13.05 -19.91
C PRO A 354 23.34 12.93 -19.78
N GLY A 355 23.98 13.71 -18.92
CA GLY A 355 25.42 13.60 -18.62
C GLY A 355 25.76 12.78 -17.39
N LEU A 356 24.75 12.32 -16.64
CA LEU A 356 24.96 11.59 -15.37
C LEU A 356 25.49 10.18 -15.66
N ARG A 357 26.64 9.87 -15.06
CA ARG A 357 27.16 8.51 -15.06
C ARG A 357 26.58 7.71 -13.90
N GLN A 358 26.09 6.51 -14.18
CA GLN A 358 25.52 5.59 -13.17
C GLN A 358 26.19 4.21 -13.28
N PRO A 359 27.54 4.12 -13.06
CA PRO A 359 28.27 2.88 -13.27
C PRO A 359 27.86 1.76 -12.31
N VAL A 360 27.53 2.09 -11.07
CA VAL A 360 27.16 1.11 -10.03
C VAL A 360 25.81 0.45 -10.39
N LEU A 361 24.80 1.23 -10.73
CA LEU A 361 23.48 0.71 -11.12
C LEU A 361 23.56 -0.10 -12.44
N ARG A 362 24.33 0.38 -13.42
CA ARG A 362 24.50 -0.32 -14.69
C ARG A 362 25.25 -1.65 -14.51
N THR A 363 26.28 -1.69 -13.67
CA THR A 363 26.99 -2.93 -13.33
C THR A 363 26.06 -3.92 -12.64
N ALA A 364 25.26 -3.46 -11.66
CA ALA A 364 24.30 -4.30 -10.98
C ALA A 364 23.21 -4.88 -11.90
N LEU A 365 22.84 -4.15 -12.95
CA LEU A 365 21.89 -4.65 -13.97
C LEU A 365 22.50 -5.75 -14.86
N GLY A 366 23.82 -5.75 -15.05
CA GLY A 366 24.56 -6.78 -15.80
C GLY A 366 24.96 -8.00 -14.95
N SER A 367 24.90 -7.92 -13.63
CA SER A 367 25.23 -9.02 -12.73
C SER A 367 24.00 -9.92 -12.53
N GLY A 368 24.07 -11.17 -12.97
CA GLY A 368 23.08 -12.20 -12.61
C GLY A 368 23.33 -12.66 -11.17
N ALA A 369 22.87 -11.90 -10.19
CA ALA A 369 23.00 -12.26 -8.78
C ALA A 369 21.92 -13.30 -8.40
N ALA A 370 22.13 -14.56 -8.75
CA ALA A 370 21.34 -15.69 -8.25
C ALA A 370 22.18 -16.49 -7.26
N ARG A 371 21.69 -16.69 -6.03
CA ARG A 371 22.15 -17.83 -5.22
C ARG A 371 21.61 -19.08 -5.92
N ALA A 372 22.50 -19.99 -6.29
CA ALA A 372 22.07 -21.35 -6.58
C ALA A 372 21.48 -21.94 -5.27
N ASP A 373 20.27 -22.50 -5.37
CA ASP A 373 19.59 -23.18 -4.29
C ASP A 373 20.41 -24.32 -3.68
#